data_ed176c57f5fcedbb9b7118cdf693c291
#
_entry.id   ed176c57f5fcedbb9b7118cdf693c291
#
_cell.length_a   1.000
_cell.length_b   1.000
_cell.length_c   1.000
_cell.angle_alpha   90.00
_cell.angle_beta   90.00
_cell.angle_gamma   90.00
#
_symmetry.space_group_name_H-M   'P 1'
#
loop_
_entity.id
_entity.type
_entity.pdbx_description
1 polymer ?
#
loop_
_entity_poly.entity_id
_entity_poly.type
_entity_poly.pdbx_seq_one_letter_code
_entity_poly.pdbx_strand_id
1 'polypeptide(L)'
;MDEITVSVICLAYNHEAWIRNALEGFVSQQAPFRFEVLVHDDASTDGTADIIREYQARYPELIFPVFQTENQYSRGVPVSLRFLAPRIRGRYVALCEGDDFWRDPHKLAKQVAALEAHPEVDICGHATSSFSYLL
;
A
#
# COMPACT_ATOMS: atom_id res chain seq x y z
N MET A 1 22.96 1.42 -8.39
CA MET A 1 22.25 0.62 -7.39
C MET A 1 20.88 1.18 -7.17
N ASP A 2 19.94 0.29 -7.20
CA ASP A 2 18.54 0.67 -7.24
C ASP A 2 17.94 0.63 -5.84
N GLU A 3 18.22 1.67 -5.06
CA GLU A 3 17.62 1.80 -3.75
C GLU A 3 16.13 2.04 -3.86
N ILE A 4 15.37 1.45 -2.97
CA ILE A 4 13.94 1.70 -2.82
C ILE A 4 13.76 2.93 -1.95
N THR A 5 13.11 3.95 -2.48
CA THR A 5 12.87 5.19 -1.75
C THR A 5 11.63 5.09 -0.88
N VAL A 6 10.55 4.48 -1.39
CA VAL A 6 9.28 4.38 -0.66
C VAL A 6 8.81 2.92 -0.64
N SER A 7 8.39 2.46 0.52
CA SER A 7 7.62 1.23 0.67
C SER A 7 6.18 1.61 0.96
N VAL A 8 5.28 1.26 0.03
CA VAL A 8 3.84 1.42 0.23
C VAL A 8 3.34 0.23 1.03
N ILE A 9 2.59 0.49 2.09
CA ILE A 9 1.98 -0.54 2.93
C ILE A 9 0.47 -0.51 2.73
N CYS A 10 -0.07 -1.64 2.31
CA CYS A 10 -1.50 -1.82 2.07
C CYS A 10 -2.00 -3.03 2.85
N LEU A 11 -2.95 -2.80 3.75
CA LEU A 11 -3.61 -3.86 4.49
C LEU A 11 -4.96 -4.15 3.86
N ALA A 12 -5.23 -5.42 3.58
CA ALA A 12 -6.46 -5.85 2.92
C ALA A 12 -7.11 -6.99 3.69
N TYR A 13 -8.42 -6.90 3.84
CA TYR A 13 -9.26 -7.97 4.34
C TYR A 13 -10.68 -7.79 3.81
N ASN A 14 -11.10 -8.71 2.94
CA ASN A 14 -12.43 -8.66 2.32
C ASN A 14 -12.73 -7.31 1.65
N HIS A 15 -11.77 -6.85 0.86
CA HIS A 15 -11.84 -5.60 0.11
C HIS A 15 -12.05 -5.83 -1.40
N GLU A 16 -12.68 -6.93 -1.80
CA GLU A 16 -12.87 -7.29 -3.21
C GLU A 16 -13.44 -6.14 -4.04
N ALA A 17 -14.40 -5.40 -3.47
CA ALA A 17 -15.05 -4.29 -4.17
C ALA A 17 -14.13 -3.08 -4.40
N TRP A 18 -13.04 -2.96 -3.65
CA TRP A 18 -12.22 -1.73 -3.61
C TRP A 18 -10.74 -1.96 -3.91
N ILE A 19 -10.22 -3.17 -3.67
CA ILE A 19 -8.78 -3.43 -3.74
C ILE A 19 -8.18 -3.11 -5.12
N ARG A 20 -8.94 -3.31 -6.19
CA ARG A 20 -8.45 -3.00 -7.54
C ARG A 20 -8.14 -1.52 -7.70
N ASN A 21 -8.99 -0.64 -7.16
CA ASN A 21 -8.75 0.81 -7.20
C ASN A 21 -7.51 1.19 -6.40
N ALA A 22 -7.31 0.56 -5.24
CA ALA A 22 -6.11 0.79 -4.44
C ALA A 22 -4.85 0.41 -5.23
N LEU A 23 -4.82 -0.79 -5.79
CA LEU A 23 -3.68 -1.29 -6.56
C LEU A 23 -3.41 -0.46 -7.82
N GLU A 24 -4.46 -0.05 -8.54
CA GLU A 24 -4.30 0.85 -9.70
C GLU A 24 -3.68 2.18 -9.29
N GLY A 25 -4.07 2.72 -8.15
CA GLY A 25 -3.47 3.95 -7.63
C GLY A 25 -1.99 3.80 -7.33
N PHE A 26 -1.55 2.62 -6.92
CA PHE A 26 -0.14 2.35 -6.66
C PHE A 26 0.66 2.19 -7.95
N VAL A 27 0.18 1.32 -8.85
CA VAL A 27 0.94 1.01 -10.08
C VAL A 27 0.99 2.16 -11.06
N SER A 28 0.06 3.11 -10.95
CA SER A 28 0.02 4.30 -11.81
C SER A 28 0.87 5.46 -11.28
N GLN A 29 1.51 5.32 -10.12
CA GLN A 29 2.36 6.38 -9.57
C GLN A 29 3.55 6.67 -10.49
N GLN A 30 3.78 7.94 -10.74
CA GLN A 30 4.91 8.44 -11.51
C GLN A 30 5.87 9.13 -10.56
N ALA A 31 7.07 8.60 -10.46
CA ALA A 31 8.06 9.09 -9.51
C ALA A 31 9.47 8.95 -10.08
N PRO A 32 10.39 9.89 -9.77
CA PRO A 32 11.78 9.80 -10.23
C PRO A 32 12.64 8.85 -9.39
N PHE A 33 12.02 7.96 -8.65
CA PHE A 33 12.68 6.99 -7.78
C PHE A 33 11.94 5.65 -7.84
N ARG A 34 12.57 4.61 -7.30
CA ARG A 34 11.93 3.31 -7.17
C ARG A 34 11.11 3.25 -5.88
N PHE A 35 9.99 2.59 -5.96
CA PHE A 35 9.14 2.27 -4.80
C PHE A 35 8.67 0.83 -4.91
N GLU A 36 8.24 0.28 -3.80
CA GLU A 36 7.66 -1.05 -3.72
C GLU A 36 6.30 -0.99 -3.05
N VAL A 37 5.48 -2.00 -3.28
CA VAL A 37 4.15 -2.11 -2.66
C VAL A 37 4.09 -3.43 -1.90
N LEU A 38 3.95 -3.33 -0.58
CA LEU A 38 3.80 -4.47 0.31
C LEU A 38 2.31 -4.59 0.64
N VAL A 39 1.66 -5.62 0.12
CA VAL A 39 0.23 -5.85 0.30
C VAL A 39 0.04 -7.04 1.22
N HIS A 40 -0.67 -6.85 2.32
CA HIS A 40 -0.98 -7.93 3.25
C HIS A 40 -2.46 -8.29 3.11
N ASP A 41 -2.73 -9.52 2.72
CA ASP A 41 -4.07 -10.09 2.69
C ASP A 41 -4.26 -10.94 3.94
N ASP A 42 -5.17 -10.53 4.78
CA ASP A 42 -5.36 -11.15 6.11
C ASP A 42 -6.38 -12.29 6.07
N ALA A 43 -6.14 -13.24 5.18
CA ALA A 43 -6.99 -14.42 4.97
C ALA A 43 -8.40 -14.03 4.53
N SER A 44 -8.51 -13.19 3.49
CA SER A 44 -9.79 -12.80 2.91
C SER A 44 -10.58 -14.03 2.44
N THR A 45 -11.89 -13.97 2.65
CA THR A 45 -12.82 -15.03 2.25
C THR A 45 -13.52 -14.73 0.93
N ASP A 46 -13.31 -13.54 0.37
CA ASP A 46 -13.83 -13.10 -0.94
C ASP A 46 -12.74 -13.16 -2.02
N GLY A 47 -12.92 -12.45 -3.12
CA GLY A 47 -11.98 -12.42 -4.24
C GLY A 47 -10.78 -11.49 -4.06
N THR A 48 -10.56 -10.91 -2.88
CA THR A 48 -9.45 -9.97 -2.64
C THR A 48 -8.10 -10.58 -2.99
N ALA A 49 -7.79 -11.78 -2.50
CA ALA A 49 -6.50 -12.42 -2.73
C ALA A 49 -6.24 -12.67 -4.22
N ASP A 50 -7.26 -13.08 -4.96
CA ASP A 50 -7.12 -13.35 -6.40
C ASP A 50 -6.81 -12.08 -7.19
N ILE A 51 -7.41 -10.95 -6.81
CA ILE A 51 -7.11 -9.65 -7.43
C ILE A 51 -5.67 -9.24 -7.14
N ILE A 52 -5.20 -9.44 -5.91
CA ILE A 52 -3.81 -9.15 -5.55
C ILE A 52 -2.86 -10.03 -6.38
N ARG A 53 -3.16 -11.31 -6.55
CA ARG A 53 -2.35 -12.21 -7.37
C ARG A 53 -2.30 -11.78 -8.84
N GLU A 54 -3.40 -11.27 -9.37
CA GLU A 54 -3.45 -10.72 -10.72
C GLU A 54 -2.45 -9.57 -10.87
N TYR A 55 -2.42 -8.65 -9.93
CA TYR A 55 -1.49 -7.51 -9.95
C TYR A 55 -0.04 -7.94 -9.71
N GLN A 56 0.19 -8.90 -8.85
CA GLN A 56 1.53 -9.47 -8.66
C GLN A 56 2.07 -10.07 -9.96
N ALA A 57 1.23 -10.79 -10.70
CA ALA A 57 1.63 -11.40 -11.96
C ALA A 57 1.95 -10.35 -13.03
N ARG A 58 1.22 -9.23 -13.05
CA ARG A 58 1.45 -8.12 -13.98
C ARG A 58 2.64 -7.23 -13.58
N TYR A 59 2.89 -7.09 -12.30
CA TYR A 59 3.92 -6.20 -11.74
C TYR A 59 4.80 -6.93 -10.72
N PRO A 60 5.52 -7.99 -11.14
CA PRO A 60 6.24 -8.84 -10.19
C PRO A 60 7.42 -8.15 -9.50
N GLU A 61 7.92 -7.05 -10.08
CA GLU A 61 9.02 -6.29 -9.49
C GLU A 61 8.55 -5.15 -8.61
N LEU A 62 7.23 -4.95 -8.50
CA LEU A 62 6.64 -3.85 -7.75
C LEU A 62 5.74 -4.32 -6.63
N ILE A 63 4.90 -5.34 -6.87
CA ILE A 63 3.90 -5.83 -5.93
C ILE A 63 4.42 -7.07 -5.20
N PHE A 64 4.55 -6.96 -3.88
CA PHE A 64 5.07 -8.03 -3.02
C PHE A 64 4.02 -8.36 -1.95
N PRO A 65 3.16 -9.35 -2.21
CA PRO A 65 2.09 -9.68 -1.27
C PRO A 65 2.53 -10.64 -0.18
N VAL A 66 1.83 -10.55 0.95
CA VAL A 66 1.85 -11.54 2.02
C VAL A 66 0.43 -12.06 2.17
N PHE A 67 0.23 -13.35 1.98
CA PHE A 67 -1.08 -13.98 2.11
C PHE A 67 -1.12 -14.80 3.40
N GLN A 68 -2.04 -14.45 4.30
CA GLN A 68 -2.26 -15.24 5.50
C GLN A 68 -3.25 -16.37 5.22
N THR A 69 -3.10 -17.47 5.96
CA THR A 69 -4.04 -18.59 5.92
C THR A 69 -5.07 -18.49 7.05
N GLU A 70 -4.76 -17.69 8.07
CA GLU A 70 -5.65 -17.41 9.21
C GLU A 70 -5.67 -15.91 9.45
N ASN A 71 -6.83 -15.35 9.78
CA ASN A 71 -6.96 -13.94 10.07
C ASN A 71 -6.16 -13.57 11.32
N GLN A 72 -5.18 -12.71 11.15
CA GLN A 72 -4.24 -12.31 12.20
C GLN A 72 -4.79 -11.17 13.05
N TYR A 73 -5.53 -10.25 12.44
CA TYR A 73 -6.10 -9.11 13.15
C TYR A 73 -7.06 -9.57 14.26
N SER A 74 -7.93 -10.55 13.97
CA SER A 74 -8.88 -11.08 14.94
C SER A 74 -8.20 -11.81 16.10
N ARG A 75 -6.93 -12.20 15.92
CA ARG A 75 -6.12 -12.84 16.97
C ARG A 75 -5.32 -11.83 17.79
N GLY A 76 -5.52 -10.53 17.56
CA GLY A 76 -4.83 -9.47 18.26
C GLY A 76 -3.39 -9.26 17.82
N VAL A 77 -3.00 -9.79 16.66
CA VAL A 77 -1.64 -9.63 16.14
C VAL A 77 -1.48 -8.25 15.48
N PRO A 78 -0.44 -7.47 15.84
CA PRO A 78 -0.19 -6.19 15.17
C PRO A 78 0.38 -6.44 13.77
N VAL A 79 -0.50 -6.55 12.77
CA VAL A 79 -0.21 -7.03 11.42
C VAL A 79 0.92 -6.26 10.74
N SER A 80 0.84 -4.92 10.74
CA SER A 80 1.86 -4.11 10.07
C SER A 80 3.24 -4.31 10.69
N LEU A 81 3.30 -4.29 12.02
CA LEU A 81 4.57 -4.42 12.73
C LEU A 81 5.17 -5.80 12.55
N ARG A 82 4.35 -6.85 12.64
CA ARG A 82 4.83 -8.22 12.62
C ARG A 82 5.18 -8.71 11.22
N PHE A 83 4.35 -8.41 10.22
CA PHE A 83 4.48 -9.02 8.89
C PHE A 83 5.04 -8.09 7.83
N LEU A 84 4.83 -6.79 7.94
CA LEU A 84 5.26 -5.85 6.91
C LEU A 84 6.52 -5.08 7.28
N ALA A 85 6.65 -4.62 8.52
CA ALA A 85 7.83 -3.86 8.93
C ALA A 85 9.16 -4.56 8.61
N PRO A 86 9.31 -5.88 8.84
CA PRO A 86 10.55 -6.58 8.49
C PRO A 86 10.86 -6.63 6.99
N ARG A 87 9.87 -6.34 6.14
CA ARG A 87 10.00 -6.38 4.68
C ARG A 87 10.26 -5.02 4.06
N ILE A 88 10.15 -3.95 4.83
CA ILE A 88 10.34 -2.58 4.36
C ILE A 88 11.78 -2.38 3.91
N ARG A 89 11.97 -1.92 2.67
CA ARG A 89 13.28 -1.56 2.12
C ARG A 89 13.38 -0.06 1.86
N GLY A 90 12.25 0.62 1.82
CA GLY A 90 12.19 2.04 1.52
C GLY A 90 12.67 2.91 2.66
N ARG A 91 13.19 4.08 2.31
CA ARG A 91 13.56 5.12 3.28
C ARG A 91 12.34 5.78 3.89
N TYR A 92 11.25 5.81 3.15
CA TYR A 92 9.95 6.33 3.58
C TYR A 92 8.90 5.24 3.48
N VAL A 93 7.85 5.37 4.27
CA VAL A 93 6.70 4.46 4.26
C VAL A 93 5.45 5.27 3.91
N ALA A 94 4.68 4.79 2.94
CA ALA A 94 3.39 5.36 2.57
C ALA A 94 2.29 4.36 2.92
N LEU A 95 1.21 4.84 3.53
CA LEU A 95 0.12 3.99 4.00
C LEU A 95 -1.12 4.19 3.14
N CYS A 96 -1.74 3.10 2.72
CA CYS A 96 -3.04 3.11 2.05
C CYS A 96 -3.72 1.76 2.26
N GLU A 97 -4.87 1.76 2.91
CA GLU A 97 -5.62 0.52 3.10
C GLU A 97 -6.29 0.07 1.80
N GLY A 98 -6.64 -1.22 1.72
CA GLY A 98 -7.19 -1.82 0.50
C GLY A 98 -8.57 -1.32 0.08
N ASP A 99 -9.26 -0.59 0.95
CA ASP A 99 -10.54 0.07 0.64
C ASP A 99 -10.42 1.56 0.34
N ASP A 100 -9.20 2.08 0.30
CA ASP A 100 -8.88 3.44 -0.11
C ASP A 100 -8.15 3.45 -1.45
N PHE A 101 -8.01 4.61 -2.06
CA PHE A 101 -7.23 4.74 -3.30
C PHE A 101 -6.67 6.15 -3.48
N TRP A 102 -5.55 6.22 -4.21
CA TRP A 102 -4.89 7.47 -4.54
C TRP A 102 -5.32 7.94 -5.92
N ARG A 103 -5.71 9.20 -6.02
CA ARG A 103 -6.13 9.81 -7.29
C ARG A 103 -5.00 10.52 -8.03
N ASP A 104 -4.04 11.07 -7.28
CA ASP A 104 -2.94 11.83 -7.87
C ASP A 104 -1.78 10.89 -8.24
N PRO A 105 -1.45 10.75 -9.52
CA PRO A 105 -0.33 9.89 -9.95
C PRO A 105 1.04 10.44 -9.52
N HIS A 106 1.11 11.66 -9.00
CA HIS A 106 2.34 12.28 -8.51
C HIS A 106 2.39 12.39 -6.99
N LYS A 107 1.50 11.70 -6.29
CA LYS A 107 1.42 11.76 -4.83
C LYS A 107 2.75 11.45 -4.15
N LEU A 108 3.35 10.31 -4.50
CA LEU A 108 4.62 9.91 -3.90
C LEU A 108 5.75 10.89 -4.22
N ALA A 109 5.83 11.33 -5.47
CA ALA A 109 6.85 12.29 -5.88
C ALA A 109 6.75 13.61 -5.11
N LYS A 110 5.52 14.12 -4.95
CA LYS A 110 5.27 15.37 -4.23
C LYS A 110 5.58 15.24 -2.74
N GLN A 111 5.18 14.14 -2.12
CA GLN A 111 5.38 13.97 -0.69
C GLN A 111 6.84 13.70 -0.34
N VAL A 112 7.56 12.93 -1.15
CA VAL A 112 8.99 12.72 -0.95
C VAL A 112 9.74 14.04 -1.12
N ALA A 113 9.39 14.83 -2.16
CA ALA A 113 10.02 16.15 -2.35
C ALA A 113 9.80 17.06 -1.15
N ALA A 114 8.61 17.04 -0.55
CA ALA A 114 8.31 17.83 0.65
C ALA A 114 9.14 17.37 1.85
N LEU A 115 9.26 16.08 2.06
CA LEU A 115 10.06 15.54 3.17
C LEU A 115 11.55 15.81 2.99
N GLU A 116 12.05 15.73 1.76
CA GLU A 116 13.46 16.04 1.46
C GLU A 116 13.76 17.53 1.66
N ALA A 117 12.80 18.41 1.35
CA ALA A 117 12.95 19.85 1.53
C ALA A 117 12.85 20.28 3.00
N HIS A 118 12.27 19.46 3.85
CA HIS A 118 12.02 19.74 5.27
C HIS A 118 12.50 18.58 6.14
N PRO A 119 13.82 18.40 6.30
CA PRO A 119 14.37 17.25 7.03
C PRO A 119 13.99 17.21 8.52
N GLU A 120 13.48 18.31 9.07
CA GLU A 120 12.96 18.39 10.43
C GLU A 120 11.57 17.77 10.59
N VAL A 121 10.90 17.43 9.46
CA VAL A 121 9.55 16.88 9.44
C VAL A 121 9.62 15.36 9.27
N ASP A 122 8.88 14.64 10.11
CA ASP A 122 8.84 13.17 10.08
C ASP A 122 7.64 12.62 9.31
N ILE A 123 6.54 13.38 9.22
CA ILE A 123 5.28 12.92 8.62
C ILE A 123 4.74 13.98 7.66
N CYS A 124 4.29 13.51 6.49
CA CYS A 124 3.64 14.32 5.49
C CYS A 124 2.25 13.75 5.20
N GLY A 125 1.23 14.58 5.28
CA GLY A 125 -0.14 14.21 4.95
C GLY A 125 -0.63 14.85 3.66
N HIS A 126 -1.87 14.56 3.31
CA HIS A 126 -2.52 15.10 2.11
C HIS A 126 -4.02 15.30 2.37
N ALA A 127 -4.68 16.04 1.47
CA ALA A 127 -6.13 16.21 1.51
C ALA A 127 -6.81 14.88 1.15
N THR A 128 -7.89 14.58 1.84
CA THR A 128 -8.64 13.34 1.67
C THR A 128 -10.12 13.65 1.44
N SER A 129 -10.74 12.94 0.51
CA SER A 129 -12.19 12.94 0.31
C SER A 129 -12.76 11.62 0.79
N SER A 130 -13.89 11.66 1.47
CA SER A 130 -14.58 10.48 1.95
C SER A 130 -15.89 10.31 1.18
N PHE A 131 -16.21 9.06 0.86
CA PHE A 131 -17.46 8.70 0.21
C PHE A 131 -18.25 7.76 1.12
N SER A 132 -19.53 8.05 1.31
CA SER A 132 -20.43 7.18 2.04
C SER A 132 -21.50 6.66 1.11
N TYR A 133 -21.77 5.37 1.19
CA TYR A 133 -22.87 4.76 0.46
C TYR A 133 -24.04 4.59 1.41
N LEU A 134 -25.18 5.14 1.04
CA LEU A 134 -26.41 4.91 1.77
C LEU A 134 -27.04 3.62 1.26
N LEU A 135 -27.16 2.68 2.14
CA LEU A 135 -27.82 1.40 1.86
C LEU A 135 -29.31 1.49 2.14
#